data_f0c58ccbccb52b52d20b4b70826207ca
#
_entry.id   f0c58ccbccb52b52d20b4b70826207ca
#
_cell.length_a   1.000
_cell.length_b   1.000
_cell.length_c   1.000
_cell.angle_alpha   90.00
_cell.angle_beta   90.00
_cell.angle_gamma   90.00
#
_symmetry.space_group_name_H-M   'P 1'
#
loop_
_entity.id
_entity.type
_entity.pdbx_description
1 polymer ?
#
loop_
_entity_poly.entity_id
_entity_poly.type
_entity_poly.pdbx_seq_one_letter_code
_entity_poly.pdbx_strand_id
1 'polypeptide(L)'
;MAKRRPPLDAPAEAASASIRYIESSALLAALLEQDAEAIQDLRALGQRVTSALTFSEAARALIRARVTGRITSNQERQALRALRTFERRIAVVALTSDVLVRAGRPFPVEPIRTLDAVHLATVELLGEPPQLVTIVTRDERVRANARALGYMVS
;
A
#
# COMPACT_ATOMS: atom_id res chain seq x y z
N MET A 1 50.60 -23.01 13.33
CA MET A 1 49.91 -21.68 13.28
C MET A 1 48.64 -21.84 12.42
N ALA A 2 47.49 -21.98 13.05
CA ALA A 2 46.23 -22.14 12.35
C ALA A 2 45.64 -20.76 12.04
N LYS A 3 45.48 -20.46 10.74
CA LYS A 3 44.76 -19.23 10.28
C LYS A 3 43.27 -19.36 10.61
N ARG A 4 42.80 -18.57 11.54
CA ARG A 4 41.36 -18.34 11.77
C ARG A 4 40.75 -17.69 10.52
N ARG A 5 39.75 -18.33 9.94
CA ARG A 5 38.85 -17.71 8.97
C ARG A 5 38.02 -16.65 9.70
N PRO A 6 37.80 -15.47 9.11
CA PRO A 6 36.85 -14.51 9.66
C PRO A 6 35.41 -15.05 9.51
N PRO A 7 34.48 -14.64 10.40
CA PRO A 7 33.08 -15.03 10.28
C PRO A 7 32.48 -14.46 9.00
N LEU A 8 31.70 -15.30 8.32
CA LEU A 8 30.88 -14.88 7.18
C LEU A 8 29.81 -13.92 7.68
N ASP A 9 29.84 -12.73 7.10
CA ASP A 9 28.90 -11.67 7.34
C ASP A 9 27.47 -12.11 7.07
N ALA A 10 26.60 -12.08 8.07
CA ALA A 10 25.22 -11.76 7.88
C ALA A 10 25.15 -10.23 7.90
N PRO A 11 24.55 -9.54 6.95
CA PRO A 11 23.13 -9.37 6.87
C PRO A 11 22.59 -8.98 5.47
N ALA A 12 22.40 -9.92 4.60
CA ALA A 12 21.62 -9.66 3.38
C ALA A 12 20.12 -10.04 3.56
N GLU A 13 19.79 -10.79 4.62
CA GLU A 13 18.41 -11.27 4.83
C GLU A 13 17.47 -10.25 5.49
N ALA A 14 17.99 -9.27 6.24
CA ALA A 14 17.14 -8.29 6.93
C ALA A 14 16.45 -7.27 5.98
N ALA A 15 17.04 -7.01 4.81
CA ALA A 15 16.45 -6.09 3.82
C ALA A 15 15.30 -6.72 3.01
N SER A 16 15.15 -8.05 3.01
CA SER A 16 14.10 -8.75 2.26
C SER A 16 12.82 -8.98 3.08
N ALA A 17 12.80 -8.67 4.36
CA ALA A 17 11.70 -8.97 5.27
C ALA A 17 10.71 -7.81 5.48
N SER A 18 10.96 -6.61 4.94
CA SER A 18 10.04 -5.49 5.12
C SER A 18 8.91 -5.52 4.10
N ILE A 19 7.68 -5.42 4.59
CA ILE A 19 6.47 -5.33 3.75
C ILE A 19 6.12 -3.85 3.57
N ARG A 20 5.76 -3.48 2.34
CA ARG A 20 5.22 -2.17 2.00
C ARG A 20 3.80 -2.36 1.47
N TYR A 21 2.85 -2.04 2.32
CA TYR A 21 1.44 -2.07 1.94
C TYR A 21 1.07 -0.77 1.23
N ILE A 22 0.71 -0.88 -0.04
CA ILE A 22 0.37 0.28 -0.87
C ILE A 22 -1.14 0.51 -0.81
N GLU A 23 -1.55 1.60 -0.21
CA GLU A 23 -2.94 2.02 -0.15
C GLU A 23 -3.30 2.86 -1.38
N SER A 24 -4.57 2.91 -1.76
CA SER A 24 -5.06 3.51 -3.01
C SER A 24 -4.71 4.98 -3.17
N SER A 25 -4.68 5.77 -2.09
CA SER A 25 -4.36 7.20 -2.16
C SER A 25 -2.92 7.46 -2.60
N ALA A 26 -1.96 6.66 -2.15
CA ALA A 26 -0.57 6.78 -2.57
C ALA A 26 -0.40 6.39 -4.06
N LEU A 27 -1.08 5.34 -4.50
CA LEU A 27 -1.07 4.93 -5.90
C LEU A 27 -1.69 6.00 -6.80
N LEU A 28 -2.80 6.61 -6.36
CA LEU A 28 -3.46 7.69 -7.11
C LEU A 28 -2.63 8.97 -7.14
N ALA A 29 -1.96 9.34 -6.05
CA ALA A 29 -1.02 10.46 -6.04
C ALA A 29 0.09 10.26 -7.07
N ALA A 30 0.63 9.06 -7.19
CA ALA A 30 1.63 8.75 -8.21
C ALA A 30 1.07 8.77 -9.64
N LEU A 31 -0.13 8.23 -9.88
CA LEU A 31 -0.71 8.07 -11.22
C LEU A 31 -1.36 9.35 -11.76
N LEU A 32 -2.06 10.12 -10.92
CA LEU A 32 -2.84 11.29 -11.32
C LEU A 32 -2.08 12.60 -11.08
N GLU A 33 -1.39 12.71 -9.96
CA GLU A 33 -0.78 13.94 -9.51
C GLU A 33 0.72 14.01 -9.84
N GLN A 34 1.30 12.89 -10.29
CA GLN A 34 2.75 12.75 -10.53
C GLN A 34 3.57 13.14 -9.31
N ASP A 35 3.03 12.86 -8.11
CA ASP A 35 3.66 13.16 -6.84
C ASP A 35 4.99 12.42 -6.71
N ALA A 36 6.08 13.19 -6.57
CA ALA A 36 7.44 12.64 -6.58
C ALA A 36 7.71 11.75 -5.35
N GLU A 37 7.16 12.10 -4.19
CA GLU A 37 7.32 11.31 -2.97
C GLU A 37 6.54 10.00 -3.07
N ALA A 38 5.30 10.04 -3.58
CA ALA A 38 4.50 8.84 -3.83
C ALA A 38 5.19 7.90 -4.82
N ILE A 39 5.76 8.44 -5.91
CA ILE A 39 6.53 7.66 -6.88
C ILE A 39 7.77 7.02 -6.23
N GLN A 40 8.47 7.77 -5.39
CA GLN A 40 9.63 7.27 -4.64
C GLN A 40 9.23 6.17 -3.66
N ASP A 41 8.15 6.37 -2.91
CA ASP A 41 7.61 5.38 -1.97
C ASP A 41 7.22 4.07 -2.65
N LEU A 42 6.58 4.15 -3.83
CA LEU A 42 6.22 2.98 -4.62
C LEU A 42 7.45 2.21 -5.16
N ARG A 43 8.60 2.88 -5.28
CA ARG A 43 9.87 2.29 -5.74
C ARG A 43 10.77 1.82 -4.61
N ALA A 44 10.49 2.20 -3.38
CA ALA A 44 11.31 1.84 -2.24
C ALA A 44 11.43 0.32 -2.06
N LEU A 45 12.54 -0.12 -1.48
CA LEU A 45 12.83 -1.54 -1.26
C LEU A 45 11.81 -2.18 -0.30
N GLY A 46 11.55 -3.46 -0.49
CA GLY A 46 10.64 -4.27 0.28
C GLY A 46 9.63 -5.03 -0.58
N GLN A 47 8.96 -6.01 0.02
CA GLN A 47 7.88 -6.75 -0.62
C GLN A 47 6.65 -5.86 -0.71
N ARG A 48 6.22 -5.53 -1.91
CA ARG A 48 5.03 -4.71 -2.13
C ARG A 48 3.78 -5.56 -2.10
N VAL A 49 2.81 -5.11 -1.30
CA VAL A 49 1.53 -5.78 -1.09
C VAL A 49 0.42 -4.73 -1.18
N THR A 50 -0.74 -5.10 -1.68
CA THR A 50 -1.93 -4.25 -1.68
C THR A 50 -3.20 -5.08 -1.57
N SER A 51 -4.34 -4.42 -1.29
CA SER A 51 -5.66 -5.05 -1.37
C SER A 51 -6.16 -5.13 -2.82
N ALA A 52 -6.93 -6.15 -3.14
CA ALA A 52 -7.70 -6.20 -4.39
C ALA A 52 -8.62 -4.97 -4.56
N LEU A 53 -9.08 -4.38 -3.46
CA LEU A 53 -9.88 -3.16 -3.44
C LEU A 53 -9.16 -1.98 -4.11
N THR A 54 -7.84 -1.85 -3.94
CA THR A 54 -7.02 -0.74 -4.45
C THR A 54 -7.21 -0.51 -5.95
N PHE A 55 -7.31 -1.58 -6.73
CA PHE A 55 -7.47 -1.47 -8.19
C PHE A 55 -8.84 -0.95 -8.59
N SER A 56 -9.89 -1.37 -7.88
CA SER A 56 -11.25 -0.86 -8.10
C SER A 56 -11.34 0.63 -7.72
N GLU A 57 -10.76 1.03 -6.60
CA GLU A 57 -10.73 2.43 -6.17
C GLU A 57 -9.94 3.30 -7.16
N ALA A 58 -8.75 2.84 -7.55
CA ALA A 58 -7.92 3.57 -8.52
C ALA A 58 -8.63 3.71 -9.88
N ALA A 59 -9.20 2.63 -10.41
CA ALA A 59 -9.95 2.68 -11.67
C ALA A 59 -11.15 3.64 -11.57
N ARG A 60 -11.91 3.60 -10.48
CA ARG A 60 -13.05 4.51 -10.26
C ARG A 60 -12.62 5.97 -10.13
N ALA A 61 -11.49 6.23 -9.48
CA ALA A 61 -10.93 7.59 -9.37
C ALA A 61 -10.47 8.13 -10.74
N LEU A 62 -9.84 7.30 -11.58
CA LEU A 62 -9.44 7.67 -12.93
C LEU A 62 -10.65 8.02 -13.82
N ILE A 63 -11.71 7.18 -13.78
CA ILE A 63 -12.97 7.45 -14.50
C ILE A 63 -13.57 8.79 -14.02
N ARG A 64 -13.62 9.01 -12.71
CA ARG A 64 -14.15 10.27 -12.13
C ARG A 64 -13.33 11.47 -12.60
N ALA A 65 -12.00 11.38 -12.56
CA ALA A 65 -11.12 12.46 -13.01
C ALA A 65 -11.35 12.82 -14.48
N ARG A 66 -11.60 11.83 -15.35
CA ARG A 66 -11.95 12.06 -16.75
C ARG A 66 -13.32 12.71 -16.89
N VAL A 67 -14.34 12.17 -16.21
CA VAL A 67 -15.73 12.69 -16.32
C VAL A 67 -15.82 14.14 -15.82
N THR A 68 -15.04 14.49 -14.80
CA THR A 68 -14.97 15.86 -14.26
C THR A 68 -13.98 16.77 -15.01
N GLY A 69 -13.39 16.30 -16.10
CA GLY A 69 -12.47 17.10 -16.94
C GLY A 69 -11.08 17.35 -16.33
N ARG A 70 -10.73 16.67 -15.22
CA ARG A 70 -9.38 16.81 -14.61
C ARG A 70 -8.29 16.15 -15.45
N ILE A 71 -8.64 15.11 -16.20
CA ILE A 71 -7.75 14.44 -17.14
C ILE A 71 -8.47 14.20 -18.47
N THR A 72 -7.68 14.06 -19.54
CA THR A 72 -8.19 13.70 -20.86
C THR A 72 -8.41 12.20 -20.99
N SER A 73 -9.17 11.76 -22.00
CA SER A 73 -9.35 10.34 -22.32
C SER A 73 -8.02 9.63 -22.63
N ASN A 74 -7.05 10.36 -23.17
CA ASN A 74 -5.71 9.78 -23.43
C ASN A 74 -4.94 9.55 -22.13
N GLN A 75 -4.97 10.52 -21.22
CA GLN A 75 -4.36 10.39 -19.89
C GLN A 75 -5.00 9.27 -19.07
N GLU A 76 -6.34 9.13 -19.12
CA GLU A 76 -7.04 7.99 -18.49
C GLU A 76 -6.52 6.66 -19.02
N ARG A 77 -6.44 6.49 -20.36
CA ARG A 77 -5.92 5.26 -20.96
C ARG A 77 -4.47 4.96 -20.54
N GLN A 78 -3.62 5.98 -20.47
CA GLN A 78 -2.23 5.83 -20.01
C GLN A 78 -2.17 5.41 -18.54
N ALA A 79 -2.95 6.05 -17.66
CA ALA A 79 -3.01 5.73 -16.25
C ALA A 79 -3.56 4.31 -16.00
N LEU A 80 -4.60 3.88 -16.73
CA LEU A 80 -5.14 2.52 -16.65
C LEU A 80 -4.10 1.47 -17.12
N ARG A 81 -3.30 1.76 -18.14
CA ARG A 81 -2.18 0.86 -18.53
C ARG A 81 -1.11 0.76 -17.44
N ALA A 82 -0.75 1.89 -16.82
CA ALA A 82 0.19 1.92 -15.71
C ALA A 82 -0.35 1.14 -14.51
N LEU A 83 -1.63 1.30 -14.18
CA LEU A 83 -2.32 0.57 -13.12
C LEU A 83 -2.24 -0.96 -13.32
N ARG A 84 -2.54 -1.44 -14.52
CA ARG A 84 -2.43 -2.88 -14.86
C ARG A 84 -0.99 -3.39 -14.81
N THR A 85 -0.03 -2.56 -15.17
CA THR A 85 1.39 -2.91 -15.07
C THR A 85 1.83 -3.02 -13.61
N PHE A 86 1.35 -2.13 -12.77
CA PHE A 86 1.57 -2.19 -11.32
C PHE A 86 0.95 -3.45 -10.70
N GLU A 87 -0.30 -3.77 -11.04
CA GLU A 87 -1.02 -4.95 -10.56
C GLU A 87 -0.23 -6.25 -10.81
N ARG A 88 0.40 -6.38 -11.98
CA ARG A 88 1.21 -7.57 -12.31
C ARG A 88 2.53 -7.69 -11.55
N ARG A 89 2.93 -6.66 -10.80
CA ARG A 89 4.24 -6.57 -10.12
C ARG A 89 4.13 -6.47 -8.60
N ILE A 90 2.93 -6.65 -8.07
CA ILE A 90 2.64 -6.50 -6.63
C ILE A 90 1.87 -7.73 -6.14
N ALA A 91 2.10 -8.12 -4.88
CA ALA A 91 1.27 -9.12 -4.25
C ALA A 91 -0.10 -8.53 -3.92
N VAL A 92 -1.17 -9.20 -4.35
CA VAL A 92 -2.55 -8.73 -4.16
C VAL A 92 -3.26 -9.62 -3.16
N VAL A 93 -3.72 -9.01 -2.06
CA VAL A 93 -4.52 -9.68 -1.03
C VAL A 93 -5.99 -9.64 -1.42
N ALA A 94 -6.62 -10.82 -1.41
CA ALA A 94 -8.04 -10.95 -1.72
C ALA A 94 -8.91 -10.28 -0.64
N LEU A 95 -10.06 -9.75 -1.08
CA LEU A 95 -11.07 -9.22 -0.18
C LEU A 95 -11.92 -10.37 0.37
N THR A 96 -11.48 -10.94 1.50
CA THR A 96 -12.14 -12.08 2.15
C THR A 96 -13.24 -11.64 3.11
N SER A 97 -14.09 -12.60 3.53
CA SER A 97 -15.07 -12.37 4.58
C SER A 97 -14.43 -11.91 5.88
N ASP A 98 -13.26 -12.44 6.24
CA ASP A 98 -12.55 -12.07 7.46
C ASP A 98 -12.09 -10.61 7.44
N VAL A 99 -11.60 -10.14 6.28
CA VAL A 99 -11.28 -8.71 6.08
C VAL A 99 -12.53 -7.84 6.31
N LEU A 100 -13.66 -8.22 5.75
CA LEU A 100 -14.90 -7.46 5.89
C LEU A 100 -15.43 -7.47 7.33
N VAL A 101 -15.36 -8.63 8.01
CA VAL A 101 -15.74 -8.75 9.43
C VAL A 101 -14.82 -7.87 10.29
N ARG A 102 -13.50 -7.88 10.06
CA ARG A 102 -12.57 -7.02 10.79
C ARG A 102 -12.82 -5.53 10.52
N ALA A 103 -13.06 -5.17 9.27
CA ALA A 103 -13.36 -3.79 8.88
C ALA A 103 -14.64 -3.23 9.54
N GLY A 104 -15.59 -4.09 9.87
CA GLY A 104 -16.82 -3.72 10.58
C GLY A 104 -16.66 -3.50 12.09
N ARG A 105 -15.46 -3.68 12.65
CA ARG A 105 -15.18 -3.45 14.07
C ARG A 105 -14.48 -2.11 14.29
N PRO A 106 -14.55 -1.51 15.50
CA PRO A 106 -13.88 -0.25 15.80
C PRO A 106 -12.38 -0.27 15.55
N PHE A 107 -11.86 0.88 15.14
CA PHE A 107 -10.43 1.18 15.01
C PHE A 107 -10.01 2.21 16.09
N PRO A 108 -8.72 2.35 16.37
CA PRO A 108 -8.25 3.24 17.44
C PRO A 108 -8.63 4.71 17.26
N VAL A 109 -8.74 5.17 16.01
CA VAL A 109 -9.10 6.56 15.69
C VAL A 109 -10.35 6.57 14.83
N GLU A 110 -11.47 6.91 15.43
CA GLU A 110 -12.77 7.04 14.78
C GLU A 110 -13.17 8.54 14.61
N PRO A 111 -14.02 8.89 13.64
CA PRO A 111 -14.65 8.01 12.66
C PRO A 111 -13.73 7.66 11.48
N ILE A 112 -13.82 6.42 11.01
CA ILE A 112 -13.11 5.94 9.82
C ILE A 112 -14.11 5.59 8.71
N ARG A 113 -13.74 5.78 7.43
CA ARG A 113 -14.57 5.38 6.30
C ARG A 113 -14.47 3.88 6.07
N THR A 114 -15.52 3.27 5.52
CA THR A 114 -15.58 1.83 5.26
C THR A 114 -14.38 1.33 4.42
N LEU A 115 -14.01 2.04 3.34
CA LEU A 115 -12.91 1.60 2.48
C LEU A 115 -11.55 1.74 3.18
N ASP A 116 -11.35 2.80 3.97
CA ASP A 116 -10.15 2.98 4.79
C ASP A 116 -10.03 1.85 5.85
N ALA A 117 -11.16 1.50 6.48
CA ALA A 117 -11.24 0.37 7.41
C ALA A 117 -10.90 -0.97 6.73
N VAL A 118 -11.31 -1.18 5.49
CA VAL A 118 -10.97 -2.39 4.71
C VAL A 118 -9.46 -2.45 4.44
N HIS A 119 -8.81 -1.34 4.11
CA HIS A 119 -7.36 -1.30 3.94
C HIS A 119 -6.63 -1.67 5.23
N LEU A 120 -7.00 -1.06 6.36
CA LEU A 120 -6.38 -1.36 7.65
C LEU A 120 -6.62 -2.82 8.08
N ALA A 121 -7.85 -3.33 7.91
CA ALA A 121 -8.17 -4.72 8.18
C ALA A 121 -7.34 -5.68 7.31
N THR A 122 -7.11 -5.35 6.04
CA THR A 122 -6.26 -6.14 5.14
C THR A 122 -4.84 -6.22 5.68
N VAL A 123 -4.29 -5.09 6.15
CA VAL A 123 -2.93 -5.05 6.73
C VAL A 123 -2.84 -5.89 7.99
N GLU A 124 -3.79 -5.75 8.93
CA GLU A 124 -3.79 -6.55 10.16
C GLU A 124 -3.86 -8.05 9.87
N LEU A 125 -4.64 -8.45 8.88
CA LEU A 125 -4.80 -9.87 8.49
C LEU A 125 -3.64 -10.43 7.65
N LEU A 126 -2.62 -9.63 7.32
CA LEU A 126 -1.34 -10.17 6.84
C LEU A 126 -0.66 -10.99 7.93
N GLY A 127 -0.94 -10.72 9.20
CA GLY A 127 -0.39 -11.45 10.35
C GLY A 127 1.08 -11.15 10.62
N GLU A 128 1.61 -10.10 10.00
CA GLU A 128 3.01 -9.69 10.16
C GLU A 128 3.18 -8.72 11.34
N PRO A 129 4.32 -8.74 12.03
CA PRO A 129 4.59 -7.77 13.07
C PRO A 129 4.50 -6.34 12.53
N PRO A 130 3.80 -5.41 13.21
CA PRO A 130 3.63 -4.03 12.73
C PRO A 130 4.94 -3.32 12.38
N GLN A 131 6.02 -3.63 13.10
CA GLN A 131 7.36 -3.03 12.88
C GLN A 131 8.00 -3.44 11.55
N LEU A 132 7.53 -4.53 10.94
CA LEU A 132 7.99 -5.02 9.64
C LEU A 132 7.11 -4.53 8.47
N VAL A 133 6.03 -3.80 8.77
CA VAL A 133 5.08 -3.31 7.77
C VAL A 133 5.07 -1.80 7.72
N THR A 134 5.32 -1.24 6.55
CA THR A 134 5.13 0.19 6.27
C THR A 134 3.86 0.36 5.44
N ILE A 135 2.91 1.15 5.92
CA ILE A 135 1.71 1.54 5.17
C ILE A 135 2.04 2.79 4.37
N VAL A 136 1.99 2.67 3.05
CA VAL A 136 2.22 3.77 2.11
C VAL A 136 0.88 4.40 1.76
N THR A 137 0.60 5.58 2.29
CA THR A 137 -0.70 6.25 2.16
C THR A 137 -0.56 7.77 2.13
N ARG A 138 -1.51 8.43 1.46
CA ARG A 138 -1.71 9.89 1.49
C ARG A 138 -3.00 10.29 2.20
N ASP A 139 -3.76 9.31 2.72
CA ASP A 139 -4.96 9.57 3.53
C ASP A 139 -4.61 9.71 5.02
N GLU A 140 -4.96 10.85 5.61
CA GLU A 140 -4.61 11.14 7.01
C GLU A 140 -5.37 10.25 8.02
N ARG A 141 -6.58 9.77 7.69
CA ARG A 141 -7.33 8.87 8.58
C ARG A 141 -6.68 7.48 8.62
N VAL A 142 -6.24 6.99 7.46
CA VAL A 142 -5.47 5.74 7.37
C VAL A 142 -4.16 5.89 8.11
N ARG A 143 -3.46 7.02 7.91
CA ARG A 143 -2.18 7.34 8.57
C ARG A 143 -2.29 7.36 10.09
N ALA A 144 -3.31 8.06 10.63
CA ALA A 144 -3.54 8.17 12.07
C ALA A 144 -3.80 6.79 12.70
N ASN A 145 -4.66 5.98 12.08
CA ASN A 145 -4.96 4.63 12.55
C ASN A 145 -3.77 3.68 12.42
N ALA A 146 -3.02 3.75 11.31
CA ALA A 146 -1.83 2.94 11.10
C ALA A 146 -0.80 3.17 12.22
N ARG A 147 -0.54 4.43 12.57
CA ARG A 147 0.35 4.78 13.69
C ARG A 147 -0.17 4.28 15.03
N ALA A 148 -1.47 4.45 15.30
CA ALA A 148 -2.09 3.97 16.53
C ALA A 148 -2.07 2.44 16.67
N LEU A 149 -2.07 1.71 15.56
CA LEU A 149 -1.90 0.25 15.50
C LEU A 149 -0.43 -0.20 15.53
N GLY A 150 0.54 0.74 15.54
CA GLY A 150 1.97 0.45 15.65
C GLY A 150 2.69 0.24 14.32
N TYR A 151 2.02 0.49 13.18
CA TYR A 151 2.63 0.40 11.84
C TYR A 151 3.49 1.61 11.52
N MET A 152 4.53 1.39 10.72
CA MET A 152 5.26 2.47 10.08
C MET A 152 4.42 3.07 8.94
N VAL A 153 4.62 4.35 8.65
CA VAL A 153 3.89 5.08 7.61
C VAL A 153 4.84 5.92 6.78
N SER A 154 4.66 5.91 5.48
CA SER A 154 5.34 6.80 4.54
C SER A 154 4.32 7.53 3.65
#